data_be35e16622bb7d281b2ab3f4936bfc5d
#
_entry.id   be35e16622bb7d281b2ab3f4936bfc5d
#
_cell.length_a   1.000
_cell.length_b   1.000
_cell.length_c   1.000
_cell.angle_alpha   90.00
_cell.angle_beta   90.00
_cell.angle_gamma   90.00
#
_symmetry.space_group_name_H-M   'P 1'
#
loop_
_entity.id
_entity.type
_entity.pdbx_description
1 polymer ?
#
loop_
_entity_poly.entity_id
_entity_poly.type
_entity_poly.pdbx_seq_one_letter_code
_entity_poly.pdbx_strand_id
1 'polypeptide(L)'
;PTLTTPKINDTSSNHTYTLVPGELSANRNINLPVLAGNDTITFVAATQTLTNKTLTSPKIGTAINDTAGAEVIKITPVASAVNEITVSNNSTGNKPTISATGGDTNVNLKLAGKGTGSVEVAKLALTTATISSAGAAPSGATVIVCGSNSPLAVSLPDGTTPGEYKIFINKEAGITTITPANFNHDGASNTIALAQHDAVTLIWEGSAWYITGNQGEVTVA
;
A
#
# COMPACT_ATOMS: atom_id res chain seq x y z
N PRO A 1 -24.75 54.07 -5.19
CA PRO A 1 -24.82 53.64 -6.59
C PRO A 1 -24.61 52.14 -6.68
N THR A 2 -25.57 51.44 -7.30
CA THR A 2 -25.48 49.99 -7.51
C THR A 2 -24.88 49.77 -8.90
N LEU A 3 -23.73 49.08 -8.98
CA LEU A 3 -23.11 48.67 -10.25
C LEU A 3 -23.75 47.37 -10.70
N THR A 4 -24.55 47.36 -11.76
CA THR A 4 -25.21 46.17 -12.27
C THR A 4 -24.29 45.29 -13.13
N THR A 5 -23.40 45.88 -13.90
CA THR A 5 -22.41 45.20 -14.76
C THR A 5 -21.13 46.02 -14.84
N PRO A 6 -20.27 45.97 -13.80
CA PRO A 6 -19.03 46.76 -13.82
C PRO A 6 -18.10 46.27 -14.93
N LYS A 7 -17.51 47.22 -15.65
CA LYS A 7 -16.59 46.99 -16.75
C LYS A 7 -15.20 47.52 -16.40
N ILE A 8 -14.16 46.74 -16.73
CA ILE A 8 -12.76 47.09 -16.57
C ILE A 8 -12.14 47.06 -17.95
N ASN A 9 -11.60 48.20 -18.44
CA ASN A 9 -10.91 48.24 -19.73
C ASN A 9 -9.61 47.42 -19.67
N ASP A 10 -9.22 46.80 -20.78
CA ASP A 10 -7.88 46.26 -20.96
C ASP A 10 -6.83 47.41 -21.06
N THR A 11 -5.56 47.08 -21.15
CA THR A 11 -4.46 48.07 -21.18
C THR A 11 -4.48 48.94 -22.41
N SER A 12 -5.07 48.50 -23.53
CA SER A 12 -5.23 49.29 -24.76
C SER A 12 -6.55 50.05 -24.84
N SER A 13 -7.43 49.85 -23.87
CA SER A 13 -8.76 50.52 -23.78
C SER A 13 -9.71 50.24 -24.96
N ASN A 14 -9.45 49.18 -25.75
CA ASN A 14 -10.28 48.81 -26.90
C ASN A 14 -11.17 47.58 -26.61
N HIS A 15 -10.95 46.89 -25.51
CA HIS A 15 -11.77 45.76 -25.01
C HIS A 15 -12.05 45.93 -23.52
N THR A 16 -13.04 45.19 -23.01
CA THR A 16 -13.40 45.29 -21.60
C THR A 16 -13.60 43.92 -20.98
N TYR A 17 -13.19 43.76 -19.70
CA TYR A 17 -13.68 42.70 -18.82
C TYR A 17 -15.01 43.15 -18.23
N THR A 18 -16.04 42.34 -18.37
CA THR A 18 -17.37 42.63 -17.80
C THR A 18 -17.67 41.60 -16.72
N LEU A 19 -17.96 42.07 -15.50
CA LEU A 19 -18.45 41.19 -14.44
C LEU A 19 -19.97 41.04 -14.59
N VAL A 20 -20.44 39.85 -15.00
CA VAL A 20 -21.86 39.57 -15.22
C VAL A 20 -22.39 38.81 -14.01
N PRO A 21 -23.23 39.41 -13.15
CA PRO A 21 -23.83 38.69 -12.03
C PRO A 21 -24.91 37.74 -12.53
N GLY A 22 -24.97 36.53 -11.96
CA GLY A 22 -26.10 35.62 -12.11
C GLY A 22 -27.20 35.92 -11.06
N GLU A 23 -28.38 35.36 -11.26
CA GLU A 23 -29.47 35.46 -10.29
C GLU A 23 -29.11 34.75 -8.99
N LEU A 24 -29.35 35.38 -7.86
CA LEU A 24 -29.07 34.88 -6.52
C LEU A 24 -30.35 34.75 -5.72
N SER A 25 -30.55 33.61 -5.06
CA SER A 25 -31.69 33.38 -4.15
C SER A 25 -31.53 34.11 -2.79
N ALA A 26 -30.31 34.58 -2.48
CA ALA A 26 -30.01 35.35 -1.28
C ALA A 26 -28.72 36.14 -1.49
N ASN A 27 -28.50 37.18 -0.65
CA ASN A 27 -27.25 37.94 -0.69
C ASN A 27 -26.03 37.06 -0.44
N ARG A 28 -24.99 37.18 -1.26
CA ARG A 28 -23.70 36.50 -1.15
C ARG A 28 -22.55 37.49 -1.22
N ASN A 29 -21.55 37.27 -0.40
CA ASN A 29 -20.32 38.07 -0.42
C ASN A 29 -19.22 37.35 -1.19
N ILE A 30 -18.52 38.06 -2.05
CA ILE A 30 -17.23 37.64 -2.60
C ILE A 30 -16.18 38.31 -1.75
N ASN A 31 -15.57 37.57 -0.84
CA ASN A 31 -14.53 38.11 0.03
C ASN A 31 -13.18 38.05 -0.70
N LEU A 32 -12.59 39.21 -0.93
CA LEU A 32 -11.22 39.30 -1.41
C LEU A 32 -10.29 39.31 -0.16
N PRO A 33 -9.24 38.48 -0.14
CA PRO A 33 -8.30 38.48 0.96
C PRO A 33 -7.50 39.80 1.00
N VAL A 34 -6.94 40.12 2.17
CA VAL A 34 -5.95 41.19 2.27
C VAL A 34 -4.68 40.72 1.59
N LEU A 35 -4.26 41.41 0.53
CA LEU A 35 -3.09 41.07 -0.26
C LEU A 35 -1.88 41.85 0.25
N ALA A 36 -0.76 41.16 0.54
CA ALA A 36 0.53 41.77 0.86
C ALA A 36 1.32 42.19 -0.40
N GLY A 37 0.85 41.82 -1.58
CA GLY A 37 1.41 42.12 -2.89
C GLY A 37 0.42 41.81 -4.01
N ASN A 38 0.83 41.88 -5.28
CA ASN A 38 -0.02 41.54 -6.43
C ASN A 38 -0.35 40.05 -6.42
N ASP A 39 -1.60 39.70 -6.71
CA ASP A 39 -2.05 38.31 -6.86
C ASP A 39 -2.97 38.18 -8.06
N THR A 40 -3.19 36.97 -8.54
CA THR A 40 -3.97 36.65 -9.76
C THR A 40 -5.24 35.85 -9.36
N ILE A 41 -6.37 36.29 -9.94
CA ILE A 41 -7.64 35.55 -9.81
C ILE A 41 -7.57 34.31 -10.71
N THR A 42 -7.90 33.14 -10.16
CA THR A 42 -7.95 31.88 -10.90
C THR A 42 -9.26 31.76 -11.68
N PHE A 43 -9.17 31.57 -12.99
CA PHE A 43 -10.31 31.39 -13.89
C PHE A 43 -10.47 29.92 -14.30
N VAL A 44 -11.72 29.45 -14.42
CA VAL A 44 -12.05 28.05 -14.71
C VAL A 44 -11.53 27.58 -16.08
N ALA A 45 -11.57 28.45 -17.09
CA ALA A 45 -11.23 28.11 -18.49
C ALA A 45 -9.79 28.49 -18.87
N ALA A 46 -9.08 29.26 -18.05
CA ALA A 46 -7.72 29.70 -18.35
C ALA A 46 -6.69 28.70 -17.85
N THR A 47 -5.65 28.42 -18.64
CA THR A 47 -4.49 27.66 -18.16
C THR A 47 -3.72 28.51 -17.15
N GLN A 48 -3.66 28.07 -15.90
CA GLN A 48 -3.02 28.80 -14.81
C GLN A 48 -2.24 27.85 -13.90
N THR A 49 -1.09 28.32 -13.42
CA THR A 49 -0.31 27.63 -12.39
C THR A 49 -0.72 28.15 -11.02
N LEU A 50 -1.10 27.23 -10.11
CA LEU A 50 -1.39 27.54 -8.73
C LEU A 50 -0.10 27.43 -7.91
N THR A 51 0.43 28.55 -7.43
CA THR A 51 1.60 28.60 -6.53
C THR A 51 1.17 28.93 -5.11
N ASN A 52 1.82 28.33 -4.10
CA ASN A 52 1.56 28.59 -2.68
C ASN A 52 0.08 28.37 -2.30
N LYS A 53 -0.59 27.40 -2.92
CA LYS A 53 -1.98 27.03 -2.62
C LYS A 53 -2.04 25.65 -1.97
N THR A 54 -2.79 25.53 -0.89
CA THR A 54 -3.17 24.24 -0.30
C THR A 54 -4.51 23.82 -0.89
N LEU A 55 -4.56 22.63 -1.49
CA LEU A 55 -5.80 22.04 -1.98
C LEU A 55 -6.31 21.03 -0.96
N THR A 56 -7.40 21.35 -0.28
CA THR A 56 -8.03 20.44 0.67
C THR A 56 -8.98 19.49 -0.08
N SER A 57 -8.70 18.18 0.00
CA SER A 57 -9.50 17.12 -0.64
C SER A 57 -9.83 17.37 -2.11
N PRO A 58 -8.82 17.63 -2.97
CA PRO A 58 -9.08 17.85 -4.39
C PRO A 58 -9.64 16.58 -5.04
N LYS A 59 -10.65 16.72 -5.90
CA LYS A 59 -11.14 15.63 -6.75
C LYS A 59 -10.33 15.61 -8.04
N ILE A 60 -9.57 14.53 -8.26
CA ILE A 60 -8.84 14.31 -9.51
C ILE A 60 -9.73 13.48 -10.44
N GLY A 61 -10.06 14.02 -11.61
CA GLY A 61 -11.03 13.39 -12.51
C GLY A 61 -10.55 12.10 -13.14
N THR A 62 -9.31 12.07 -13.66
CA THR A 62 -8.78 10.92 -14.40
C THR A 62 -7.33 10.57 -14.07
N ALA A 63 -6.44 11.55 -14.00
CA ALA A 63 -5.02 11.33 -13.84
C ALA A 63 -4.29 12.52 -13.23
N ILE A 64 -3.11 12.26 -12.70
CA ILE A 64 -2.08 13.25 -12.40
C ILE A 64 -1.07 13.18 -13.54
N ASN A 65 -0.85 14.30 -14.23
CA ASN A 65 0.01 14.38 -15.40
C ASN A 65 1.36 15.02 -15.03
N ASP A 66 2.37 14.74 -15.85
CA ASP A 66 3.65 15.45 -15.81
C ASP A 66 3.57 16.84 -16.50
N THR A 67 4.68 17.54 -16.56
CA THR A 67 4.77 18.86 -17.18
C THR A 67 4.60 18.84 -18.71
N ALA A 68 4.74 17.68 -19.35
CA ALA A 68 4.52 17.49 -20.79
C ALA A 68 3.07 17.07 -21.09
N GLY A 69 2.26 16.83 -20.06
CA GLY A 69 0.86 16.42 -20.18
C GLY A 69 0.65 14.91 -20.26
N ALA A 70 1.73 14.09 -20.07
CA ALA A 70 1.60 12.63 -20.04
C ALA A 70 1.11 12.15 -18.68
N GLU A 71 0.27 11.11 -18.66
CA GLU A 71 -0.29 10.51 -17.43
C GLU A 71 0.83 9.81 -16.62
N VAL A 72 1.04 10.25 -15.39
CA VAL A 72 1.96 9.61 -14.42
C VAL A 72 1.22 8.67 -13.49
N ILE A 73 0.07 9.09 -12.97
CA ILE A 73 -0.81 8.28 -12.13
C ILE A 73 -2.22 8.36 -12.70
N LYS A 74 -2.74 7.23 -13.14
CA LYS A 74 -4.13 7.12 -13.58
C LYS A 74 -5.02 6.75 -12.40
N ILE A 75 -6.10 7.50 -12.20
CA ILE A 75 -7.07 7.26 -11.14
C ILE A 75 -8.33 6.71 -11.78
N THR A 76 -8.63 5.43 -11.48
CA THR A 76 -9.83 4.75 -11.99
C THR A 76 -10.80 4.57 -10.84
N PRO A 77 -11.92 5.30 -10.79
CA PRO A 77 -12.88 5.16 -9.70
C PRO A 77 -13.65 3.85 -9.81
N VAL A 78 -13.97 3.27 -8.66
CA VAL A 78 -14.88 2.12 -8.51
C VAL A 78 -16.08 2.58 -7.69
N ALA A 79 -17.29 2.29 -8.16
CA ALA A 79 -18.50 2.62 -7.43
C ALA A 79 -18.55 1.88 -6.09
N SER A 80 -18.91 2.58 -5.02
CA SER A 80 -18.99 2.04 -3.66
C SER A 80 -17.67 1.43 -3.14
N ALA A 81 -16.52 1.93 -3.62
CA ALA A 81 -15.23 1.53 -3.09
C ALA A 81 -15.12 1.87 -1.60
N VAL A 82 -14.62 0.91 -0.82
CA VAL A 82 -14.40 1.05 0.63
C VAL A 82 -12.94 0.87 1.01
N ASN A 83 -12.09 0.43 0.07
CA ASN A 83 -10.67 0.20 0.27
C ASN A 83 -9.87 1.09 -0.68
N GLU A 84 -8.75 1.61 -0.20
CA GLU A 84 -7.88 2.53 -0.94
C GLU A 84 -6.40 2.22 -0.71
N ILE A 85 -5.55 2.91 -1.45
CA ILE A 85 -4.11 2.93 -1.23
C ILE A 85 -3.74 4.18 -0.43
N THR A 86 -3.11 3.99 0.71
CA THR A 86 -2.50 5.07 1.48
C THR A 86 -1.01 5.15 1.17
N VAL A 87 -0.56 6.35 0.80
CA VAL A 87 0.86 6.68 0.64
C VAL A 87 1.24 7.65 1.74
N SER A 88 2.18 7.28 2.60
CA SER A 88 2.65 8.13 3.69
C SER A 88 4.16 8.34 3.64
N ASN A 89 4.59 9.57 3.91
CA ASN A 89 5.98 9.88 4.25
C ASN A 89 6.24 9.54 5.73
N ASN A 90 7.48 9.70 6.18
CA ASN A 90 7.81 9.51 7.58
C ASN A 90 9.00 10.39 7.99
N SER A 91 9.22 10.53 9.30
CA SER A 91 10.37 11.25 9.87
C SER A 91 11.70 10.53 9.62
N THR A 92 12.81 11.24 9.85
CA THR A 92 14.17 10.69 9.73
C THR A 92 14.31 9.36 10.48
N GLY A 93 14.90 8.36 9.82
CA GLY A 93 15.08 7.01 10.37
C GLY A 93 13.91 6.06 10.20
N ASN A 94 12.72 6.54 9.84
CA ASN A 94 11.54 5.73 9.58
C ASN A 94 11.28 5.59 8.06
N LYS A 95 10.53 4.54 7.69
CA LYS A 95 10.27 4.21 6.28
C LYS A 95 8.99 4.89 5.78
N PRO A 96 8.97 5.54 4.61
CA PRO A 96 7.72 5.85 3.93
C PRO A 96 7.02 4.55 3.54
N THR A 97 5.70 4.55 3.47
CA THR A 97 4.91 3.34 3.19
C THR A 97 3.90 3.54 2.07
N ILE A 98 3.62 2.45 1.35
CA ILE A 98 2.45 2.28 0.50
C ILE A 98 1.68 1.12 1.10
N SER A 99 0.44 1.33 1.51
CA SER A 99 -0.38 0.32 2.19
C SER A 99 -1.79 0.28 1.62
N ALA A 100 -2.41 -0.91 1.64
CA ALA A 100 -3.84 -1.04 1.48
C ALA A 100 -4.52 -0.66 2.80
N THR A 101 -5.55 0.18 2.72
CA THR A 101 -6.36 0.64 3.87
C THR A 101 -7.83 0.62 3.48
N GLY A 102 -8.73 0.88 4.42
CA GLY A 102 -10.15 0.98 4.12
C GLY A 102 -11.08 0.33 5.15
N GLY A 103 -12.29 0.03 4.71
CA GLY A 103 -13.36 -0.48 5.58
C GLY A 103 -13.33 -1.98 5.86
N ASP A 104 -12.67 -2.78 5.00
CA ASP A 104 -12.58 -4.22 5.19
C ASP A 104 -11.51 -4.58 6.22
N THR A 105 -11.73 -5.67 6.97
CA THR A 105 -10.82 -6.13 8.04
C THR A 105 -9.46 -6.57 7.48
N ASN A 106 -9.44 -7.23 6.31
CA ASN A 106 -8.23 -7.73 5.65
C ASN A 106 -8.24 -7.33 4.18
N VAL A 107 -7.21 -6.59 3.74
CA VAL A 107 -7.07 -6.11 2.37
C VAL A 107 -5.65 -6.39 1.89
N ASN A 108 -5.52 -7.13 0.79
CA ASN A 108 -4.23 -7.39 0.16
C ASN A 108 -3.83 -6.24 -0.78
N LEU A 109 -2.58 -5.80 -0.70
CA LEU A 109 -2.00 -4.91 -1.71
C LEU A 109 -1.50 -5.74 -2.89
N LYS A 110 -2.12 -5.57 -4.07
CA LYS A 110 -1.70 -6.24 -5.31
C LYS A 110 -0.81 -5.31 -6.14
N LEU A 111 0.42 -5.74 -6.40
CA LEU A 111 1.31 -5.14 -7.38
C LEU A 111 1.38 -6.06 -8.60
N ALA A 112 1.19 -5.52 -9.80
CA ALA A 112 1.17 -6.33 -11.02
C ALA A 112 1.80 -5.57 -12.19
N GLY A 113 2.62 -6.27 -12.98
CA GLY A 113 3.05 -5.80 -14.29
C GLY A 113 1.90 -5.85 -15.31
N LYS A 114 2.09 -5.26 -16.48
CA LYS A 114 1.14 -5.30 -17.59
C LYS A 114 1.54 -6.39 -18.59
N GLY A 115 0.59 -7.20 -19.03
CA GLY A 115 0.82 -8.31 -19.98
C GLY A 115 1.79 -9.34 -19.41
N THR A 116 2.92 -9.55 -20.06
CA THR A 116 4.00 -10.46 -19.62
C THR A 116 5.03 -9.75 -18.73
N GLY A 117 4.84 -8.48 -18.39
CA GLY A 117 5.73 -7.74 -17.50
C GLY A 117 5.62 -8.22 -16.06
N SER A 118 6.70 -8.05 -15.30
CA SER A 118 6.82 -8.43 -13.88
C SER A 118 6.96 -7.21 -12.98
N VAL A 119 6.85 -7.42 -11.68
CA VAL A 119 7.27 -6.47 -10.64
C VAL A 119 8.74 -6.75 -10.30
N GLU A 120 9.61 -5.79 -10.55
CA GLU A 120 11.04 -5.88 -10.21
C GLU A 120 11.28 -5.23 -8.84
N VAL A 121 11.97 -5.96 -7.95
CA VAL A 121 12.35 -5.49 -6.62
C VAL A 121 13.85 -5.58 -6.49
N ALA A 122 14.54 -4.45 -6.34
CA ALA A 122 16.00 -4.39 -6.26
C ALA A 122 16.57 -5.15 -5.04
N LYS A 123 15.86 -5.09 -3.90
CA LYS A 123 16.19 -5.81 -2.67
C LYS A 123 14.93 -6.11 -1.89
N LEU A 124 14.66 -7.39 -1.68
CA LEU A 124 13.52 -7.83 -0.88
C LEU A 124 13.97 -8.18 0.54
N ALA A 125 13.36 -7.56 1.54
CA ALA A 125 13.48 -7.94 2.94
C ALA A 125 12.13 -8.46 3.42
N LEU A 126 12.08 -9.74 3.79
CA LEU A 126 10.87 -10.38 4.32
C LEU A 126 10.72 -10.09 5.82
N THR A 127 9.48 -10.05 6.30
CA THR A 127 9.21 -9.92 7.73
C THR A 127 9.74 -11.12 8.50
N THR A 128 10.46 -10.86 9.59
CA THR A 128 11.11 -11.89 10.39
C THR A 128 10.58 -11.86 11.82
N ALA A 129 10.34 -13.04 12.41
CA ALA A 129 10.07 -13.21 13.82
C ALA A 129 10.96 -14.29 14.42
N THR A 130 11.34 -14.13 15.69
CA THR A 130 12.03 -15.17 16.47
C THR A 130 11.07 -15.78 17.47
N ILE A 131 11.05 -17.11 17.56
CA ILE A 131 10.28 -17.86 18.54
C ILE A 131 11.23 -18.74 19.37
N SER A 132 11.04 -18.77 20.69
CA SER A 132 11.85 -19.55 21.65
C SER A 132 11.02 -20.43 22.59
N SER A 133 9.70 -20.39 22.44
CA SER A 133 8.75 -21.22 23.21
C SER A 133 7.73 -21.84 22.29
N ALA A 134 7.17 -22.99 22.69
CA ALA A 134 6.13 -23.68 21.94
C ALA A 134 4.91 -22.77 21.68
N GLY A 135 4.31 -22.90 20.51
CA GLY A 135 3.15 -22.11 20.12
C GLY A 135 2.94 -22.04 18.61
N ALA A 136 2.02 -21.18 18.20
CA ALA A 136 1.73 -20.98 16.79
C ALA A 136 2.80 -20.10 16.11
N ALA A 137 3.13 -20.44 14.87
CA ALA A 137 3.94 -19.60 14.01
C ALA A 137 3.28 -18.21 13.82
N PRO A 138 4.01 -17.10 14.02
CA PRO A 138 3.46 -15.76 13.85
C PRO A 138 2.91 -15.55 12.44
N SER A 139 1.63 -15.17 12.32
CA SER A 139 0.96 -15.00 11.03
C SER A 139 1.58 -13.87 10.19
N GLY A 140 2.00 -12.76 10.83
CA GLY A 140 2.59 -11.60 10.18
C GLY A 140 4.06 -11.75 9.75
N ALA A 141 4.72 -12.87 10.04
CA ALA A 141 6.10 -13.13 9.66
C ALA A 141 6.20 -14.17 8.55
N THR A 142 7.04 -13.89 7.55
CA THR A 142 7.39 -14.86 6.51
C THR A 142 8.57 -15.72 6.92
N VAL A 143 9.58 -15.14 7.59
CA VAL A 143 10.76 -15.84 8.08
C VAL A 143 10.64 -16.04 9.59
N ILE A 144 10.70 -17.28 10.05
CA ILE A 144 10.58 -17.66 11.45
C ILE A 144 11.90 -18.28 11.91
N VAL A 145 12.56 -17.60 12.82
CA VAL A 145 13.81 -18.06 13.42
C VAL A 145 13.49 -18.79 14.73
N CYS A 146 13.74 -20.09 14.77
CA CYS A 146 13.57 -20.91 15.94
C CYS A 146 14.82 -20.81 16.82
N GLY A 147 14.67 -20.23 18.01
CA GLY A 147 15.75 -19.85 18.92
C GLY A 147 15.65 -20.54 20.28
N SER A 148 15.58 -21.89 20.30
CA SER A 148 15.51 -22.66 21.54
C SER A 148 16.59 -23.76 21.59
N ASN A 149 17.32 -23.83 22.70
CA ASN A 149 18.25 -24.95 22.98
C ASN A 149 17.57 -26.22 23.46
N SER A 150 16.27 -26.17 23.77
CA SER A 150 15.41 -27.30 24.13
C SER A 150 14.44 -27.59 22.96
N PRO A 151 13.87 -28.81 22.90
CA PRO A 151 12.89 -29.13 21.86
C PRO A 151 11.77 -28.09 21.78
N LEU A 152 11.46 -27.65 20.56
CA LEU A 152 10.51 -26.58 20.29
C LEU A 152 9.38 -27.10 19.39
N ALA A 153 8.15 -27.11 19.90
CA ALA A 153 6.97 -27.45 19.11
C ALA A 153 6.30 -26.19 18.53
N VAL A 154 6.14 -26.17 17.22
CA VAL A 154 5.56 -25.04 16.50
C VAL A 154 4.37 -25.52 15.66
N SER A 155 3.17 -25.01 15.93
CA SER A 155 2.03 -25.24 15.05
C SER A 155 2.06 -24.21 13.90
N LEU A 156 1.82 -24.66 12.67
CA LEU A 156 1.70 -23.79 11.51
C LEU A 156 0.23 -23.79 11.05
N PRO A 157 -0.55 -22.71 11.32
CA PRO A 157 -1.89 -22.58 10.79
C PRO A 157 -1.92 -22.58 9.26
N ASP A 158 -3.09 -22.80 8.69
CA ASP A 158 -3.31 -22.68 7.26
C ASP A 158 -2.97 -21.27 6.77
N GLY A 159 -2.51 -21.17 5.53
CA GLY A 159 -2.31 -19.90 4.86
C GLY A 159 -3.64 -19.22 4.51
N THR A 160 -3.61 -17.93 4.32
CA THR A 160 -4.81 -17.14 3.99
C THR A 160 -4.92 -16.85 2.48
N THR A 161 -3.81 -16.89 1.77
CA THR A 161 -3.75 -16.56 0.35
C THR A 161 -2.85 -17.56 -0.38
N PRO A 162 -3.31 -18.19 -1.47
CA PRO A 162 -2.44 -19.07 -2.27
C PRO A 162 -1.17 -18.34 -2.72
N GLY A 163 -0.03 -19.00 -2.60
CA GLY A 163 1.28 -18.42 -2.84
C GLY A 163 1.95 -17.83 -1.59
N GLU A 164 1.32 -17.90 -0.42
CA GLU A 164 1.95 -17.48 0.84
C GLU A 164 3.15 -18.38 1.17
N TYR A 165 4.29 -17.75 1.50
CA TYR A 165 5.52 -18.43 1.91
C TYR A 165 5.73 -18.38 3.40
N LYS A 166 6.28 -19.48 3.96
CA LYS A 166 6.87 -19.56 5.31
C LYS A 166 8.25 -20.20 5.22
N ILE A 167 9.23 -19.57 5.86
CA ILE A 167 10.61 -20.06 5.94
C ILE A 167 10.93 -20.23 7.41
N PHE A 168 11.22 -21.46 7.82
CA PHE A 168 11.67 -21.78 9.18
C PHE A 168 13.17 -22.04 9.16
N ILE A 169 13.87 -21.46 10.13
CA ILE A 169 15.31 -21.62 10.33
C ILE A 169 15.53 -21.99 11.79
N ASN A 170 16.07 -23.17 12.05
CA ASN A 170 16.47 -23.55 13.40
C ASN A 170 17.93 -23.20 13.64
N LYS A 171 18.21 -22.17 14.45
CA LYS A 171 19.57 -21.73 14.73
C LYS A 171 20.20 -22.33 15.99
N GLU A 172 19.40 -22.95 16.87
CA GLU A 172 19.83 -23.45 18.17
C GLU A 172 19.81 -24.99 18.23
N ALA A 173 20.41 -25.59 19.29
CA ALA A 173 20.61 -27.03 19.39
C ALA A 173 19.33 -27.83 19.62
N GLY A 174 18.25 -27.23 20.11
CA GLY A 174 16.97 -27.91 20.30
C GLY A 174 16.30 -28.22 18.95
N ILE A 175 15.81 -29.46 18.83
CA ILE A 175 15.04 -29.85 17.62
C ILE A 175 13.75 -29.02 17.57
N THR A 176 13.49 -28.35 16.43
CA THR A 176 12.22 -27.70 16.18
C THR A 176 11.30 -28.63 15.39
N THR A 177 10.13 -28.98 15.96
CA THR A 177 9.09 -29.76 15.30
C THR A 177 7.96 -28.82 14.86
N ILE A 178 7.77 -28.69 13.54
CA ILE A 178 6.71 -27.89 12.93
C ILE A 178 5.54 -28.84 12.59
N THR A 179 4.33 -28.47 12.99
CA THR A 179 3.10 -29.19 12.68
C THR A 179 2.17 -28.31 11.88
N PRO A 180 2.17 -28.41 10.53
CA PRO A 180 1.18 -27.70 9.71
C PRO A 180 -0.24 -28.23 9.96
N ALA A 181 -1.23 -27.36 9.97
CA ALA A 181 -2.64 -27.75 10.13
C ALA A 181 -3.12 -28.63 8.97
N ASN A 182 -2.77 -28.24 7.74
CA ASN A 182 -2.93 -29.07 6.54
C ASN A 182 -1.59 -29.16 5.83
N PHE A 183 -1.08 -30.37 5.68
CA PHE A 183 0.22 -30.63 5.08
C PHE A 183 0.09 -31.68 3.97
N ASN A 184 0.63 -31.41 2.82
CA ASN A 184 0.65 -32.34 1.70
C ASN A 184 2.10 -32.75 1.37
N HIS A 185 2.50 -33.92 1.87
CA HIS A 185 3.79 -34.52 1.58
C HIS A 185 3.59 -35.92 1.00
N ASP A 186 3.27 -36.91 1.83
CA ASP A 186 3.12 -38.31 1.41
C ASP A 186 1.77 -38.93 1.84
N GLY A 187 0.90 -38.13 2.42
CA GLY A 187 -0.41 -38.54 2.95
C GLY A 187 -0.38 -39.23 4.32
N ALA A 188 0.79 -39.49 4.87
CA ALA A 188 0.98 -40.13 6.18
C ALA A 188 1.72 -39.21 7.17
N SER A 189 2.68 -38.46 6.68
CA SER A 189 3.52 -37.55 7.48
C SER A 189 2.81 -36.20 7.70
N ASN A 190 2.88 -35.69 8.93
CA ASN A 190 2.22 -34.44 9.31
C ASN A 190 3.09 -33.52 10.18
N THR A 191 4.36 -33.84 10.37
CA THR A 191 5.34 -32.99 11.07
C THR A 191 6.64 -32.86 10.32
N ILE A 192 7.34 -31.74 10.56
CA ILE A 192 8.65 -31.43 9.98
C ILE A 192 9.59 -31.16 11.13
N ALA A 193 10.67 -31.94 11.25
CA ALA A 193 11.69 -31.75 12.27
C ALA A 193 12.93 -31.11 11.68
N LEU A 194 13.41 -30.05 12.33
CA LEU A 194 14.61 -29.30 11.99
C LEU A 194 15.65 -29.48 13.11
N ALA A 195 16.79 -30.07 12.81
CA ALA A 195 17.94 -30.03 13.68
C ALA A 195 18.63 -28.65 13.67
N GLN A 196 19.66 -28.47 14.47
CA GLN A 196 20.40 -27.21 14.47
C GLN A 196 20.95 -26.88 13.07
N HIS A 197 20.77 -25.63 12.63
CA HIS A 197 21.16 -25.07 11.33
C HIS A 197 20.34 -25.58 10.13
N ASP A 198 19.29 -26.38 10.38
CA ASP A 198 18.36 -26.75 9.32
C ASP A 198 17.38 -25.62 9.01
N ALA A 199 16.89 -25.63 7.78
CA ALA A 199 15.86 -24.72 7.32
C ALA A 199 14.88 -25.42 6.38
N VAL A 200 13.63 -24.99 6.38
CA VAL A 200 12.61 -25.44 5.42
C VAL A 200 11.82 -24.26 4.89
N THR A 201 11.52 -24.31 3.61
CA THR A 201 10.64 -23.37 2.93
C THR A 201 9.36 -24.06 2.52
N LEU A 202 8.23 -23.48 2.94
CA LEU A 202 6.90 -23.97 2.61
C LEU A 202 6.12 -22.94 1.82
N ILE A 203 5.25 -23.42 0.92
CA ILE A 203 4.27 -22.62 0.20
C ILE A 203 2.86 -23.13 0.51
N TRP A 204 1.93 -22.20 0.74
CA TRP A 204 0.50 -22.48 0.81
C TRP A 204 -0.10 -22.46 -0.59
N GLU A 205 -0.68 -23.54 -1.06
CA GLU A 205 -1.27 -23.59 -2.42
C GLU A 205 -2.77 -23.24 -2.44
N GLY A 206 -3.38 -23.11 -1.28
CA GLY A 206 -4.80 -22.79 -1.09
C GLY A 206 -5.58 -23.82 -0.27
N SER A 207 -5.05 -25.04 -0.11
CA SER A 207 -5.65 -26.10 0.69
C SER A 207 -4.67 -26.80 1.64
N ALA A 208 -3.37 -26.76 1.32
CA ALA A 208 -2.33 -27.38 2.12
C ALA A 208 -0.97 -26.67 1.97
N TRP A 209 -0.08 -26.90 2.92
CA TRP A 209 1.33 -26.52 2.84
C TRP A 209 2.15 -27.57 2.11
N TYR A 210 3.05 -27.11 1.24
CA TYR A 210 4.01 -27.94 0.50
C TYR A 210 5.43 -27.50 0.79
N ILE A 211 6.36 -28.43 0.95
CA ILE A 211 7.78 -28.14 1.02
C ILE A 211 8.28 -27.77 -0.39
N THR A 212 8.88 -26.60 -0.54
CA THR A 212 9.48 -26.13 -1.80
C THR A 212 11.01 -26.13 -1.76
N GLY A 213 11.60 -26.28 -0.59
CA GLY A 213 13.04 -26.37 -0.39
C GLY A 213 13.41 -26.62 1.05
N ASN A 214 14.58 -27.21 1.27
CA ASN A 214 15.13 -27.42 2.59
C ASN A 214 16.66 -27.34 2.56
N GLN A 215 17.24 -27.09 3.72
CA GLN A 215 18.69 -27.17 4.01
C GLN A 215 18.89 -28.04 5.24
N GLY A 216 19.90 -28.90 5.20
CA GLY A 216 20.21 -29.83 6.28
C GLY A 216 19.43 -31.15 6.17
N GLU A 217 19.39 -31.89 7.28
CA GLU A 217 18.72 -33.20 7.37
C GLU A 217 17.29 -33.04 7.89
N VAL A 218 16.43 -32.31 7.12
CA VAL A 218 15.02 -32.11 7.47
C VAL A 218 14.27 -33.44 7.42
N THR A 219 13.71 -33.87 8.54
CA THR A 219 12.93 -35.09 8.64
C THR A 219 11.44 -34.79 8.60
N VAL A 220 10.71 -35.53 7.79
CA VAL A 220 9.24 -35.48 7.71
C VAL A 220 8.68 -36.79 8.25
N ALA A 221 7.74 -36.69 9.21
CA ALA A 221 7.17 -37.86 9.91
C ALA A 221 5.67 -37.70 10.18
#